data_1f78d1f03f202e889d7f46bf1d01089a
#
_entry.id   1f78d1f03f202e889d7f46bf1d01089a
#
_cell.length_a   1.000
_cell.length_b   1.000
_cell.length_c   1.000
_cell.angle_alpha   90.00
_cell.angle_beta   90.00
_cell.angle_gamma   90.00
#
_symmetry.space_group_name_H-M   'P 1'
#
loop_
_entity.id
_entity.type
_entity.pdbx_description
1 polymer ?
#
loop_
_entity_poly.entity_id
_entity_poly.type
_entity_poly.pdbx_seq_one_letter_code
_entity_poly.pdbx_strand_id
1 'polypeptide(L)'
;MSLLEATLFRGASGVVALHLVDEAVVDRPAGTGVSDHWSVLVLAGAVVAVAVVYPRLPSTGRALLGFIFVPLAGAGAAMHVMDARWNGAHGSDFTGFLLIPAAAAFVAAAVLAVLSRPRARSWPWRIGRWLLTAVVALLLLAFVSLPIAVGVAQTRKPGRSVPESAFATPHQTVTLHTRDGLDLSGWYVPSKNRAAIVVVHGGGGDRRGSRRHAAMLVRHGYGVLLYDARGRGESEGSPNAQGWTWQTDVSAALDFLSQRKDVDQGRIGGLGLSTGADVLLEAGANDPRLKAVVLDGSTSRSLADVRRLKTSDAISGIPYWAVAYGTIAALDQSLPGEPLVDLARKLAPKPALFIASNELGEPVVNRKYAAAYGNPRALWRVDAGHTRGLTEHPQEYERRVIRFFDNSL
;
A
#
# COMPACT_ATOMS: atom_id res chain seq x y z
N MET A 1 5.85 37.07 -16.95
CA MET A 1 6.58 36.10 -16.08
C MET A 1 7.89 36.78 -15.69
N SER A 2 8.22 36.74 -14.39
CA SER A 2 9.55 37.20 -13.93
C SER A 2 10.60 36.11 -14.17
N LEU A 3 11.87 36.52 -14.32
CA LEU A 3 13.00 35.58 -14.42
C LEU A 3 13.05 34.68 -13.15
N LEU A 4 12.85 35.31 -11.99
CA LEU A 4 12.85 34.61 -10.70
C LEU A 4 11.79 33.48 -10.64
N GLU A 5 10.55 33.76 -11.09
CA GLU A 5 9.46 32.75 -11.14
C GLU A 5 9.88 31.54 -11.99
N ALA A 6 10.39 31.76 -13.19
CA ALA A 6 10.85 30.71 -14.08
C ALA A 6 12.00 29.88 -13.50
N THR A 7 12.98 30.56 -12.88
CA THR A 7 14.15 29.93 -12.28
C THR A 7 13.74 29.03 -11.09
N LEU A 8 12.86 29.53 -10.22
CA LEU A 8 12.38 28.76 -9.06
C LEU A 8 11.64 27.51 -9.51
N PHE A 9 10.68 27.63 -10.46
CA PHE A 9 9.92 26.46 -10.93
C PHE A 9 10.82 25.44 -11.62
N ARG A 10 11.70 25.87 -12.52
CA ARG A 10 12.63 24.99 -13.24
C ARG A 10 13.64 24.33 -12.33
N GLY A 11 14.21 25.08 -11.38
CA GLY A 11 15.14 24.55 -10.40
C GLY A 11 14.51 23.47 -9.53
N ALA A 12 13.31 23.75 -9.00
CA ALA A 12 12.53 22.77 -8.22
C ALA A 12 12.17 21.51 -9.04
N SER A 13 11.75 21.69 -10.30
CA SER A 13 11.48 20.57 -11.21
C SER A 13 12.74 19.74 -11.49
N GLY A 14 13.90 20.38 -11.63
CA GLY A 14 15.18 19.70 -11.78
C GLY A 14 15.54 18.84 -10.56
N VAL A 15 15.30 19.34 -9.35
CA VAL A 15 15.49 18.58 -8.10
C VAL A 15 14.54 17.36 -8.05
N VAL A 16 13.27 17.54 -8.38
CA VAL A 16 12.31 16.43 -8.42
C VAL A 16 12.73 15.37 -9.44
N ALA A 17 13.13 15.79 -10.65
CA ALA A 17 13.58 14.85 -11.68
C ALA A 17 14.86 14.12 -11.26
N LEU A 18 15.83 14.80 -10.64
CA LEU A 18 17.04 14.18 -10.11
C LEU A 18 16.72 13.13 -9.06
N HIS A 19 15.84 13.44 -8.12
CA HIS A 19 15.42 12.53 -7.08
C HIS A 19 14.73 11.27 -7.66
N LEU A 20 13.83 11.41 -8.64
CA LEU A 20 13.19 10.29 -9.31
C LEU A 20 14.20 9.38 -10.05
N VAL A 21 15.24 9.98 -10.67
CA VAL A 21 16.32 9.22 -11.30
C VAL A 21 17.16 8.50 -10.26
N ASP A 22 17.47 9.14 -9.14
CA ASP A 22 18.22 8.52 -8.03
C ASP A 22 17.50 7.29 -7.49
N GLU A 23 16.21 7.38 -7.22
CA GLU A 23 15.40 6.22 -6.78
C GLU A 23 15.32 5.10 -7.81
N ALA A 24 15.24 5.43 -9.10
CA ALA A 24 15.09 4.43 -10.15
C ALA A 24 16.38 3.72 -10.55
N VAL A 25 17.53 4.38 -10.34
CA VAL A 25 18.82 3.91 -10.87
C VAL A 25 19.80 3.57 -9.75
N VAL A 26 19.93 4.42 -8.74
CA VAL A 26 20.95 4.29 -7.69
C VAL A 26 20.40 3.54 -6.48
N ASP A 27 19.30 4.02 -5.91
CA ASP A 27 18.72 3.50 -4.66
C ASP A 27 17.46 2.66 -4.91
N ARG A 28 17.52 1.76 -5.88
CA ARG A 28 16.40 0.86 -6.19
C ARG A 28 16.28 -0.29 -5.18
N PRO A 29 15.07 -0.85 -4.99
CA PRO A 29 14.86 -2.03 -4.14
C PRO A 29 15.74 -3.21 -4.56
N ALA A 30 16.25 -3.96 -3.58
CA ALA A 30 17.01 -5.18 -3.83
C ALA A 30 16.18 -6.19 -4.64
N GLY A 31 16.84 -6.94 -5.53
CA GLY A 31 16.18 -7.88 -6.45
C GLY A 31 15.48 -7.23 -7.64
N THR A 32 15.62 -5.89 -7.85
CA THR A 32 15.03 -5.19 -9.00
C THR A 32 16.08 -4.61 -9.93
N GLY A 33 15.77 -4.54 -11.23
CA GLY A 33 16.59 -3.88 -12.25
C GLY A 33 16.08 -2.48 -12.59
N VAL A 34 16.88 -1.71 -13.35
CA VAL A 34 16.45 -0.39 -13.85
C VAL A 34 15.21 -0.52 -14.76
N SER A 35 15.08 -1.64 -15.47
CA SER A 35 13.91 -1.96 -16.30
C SER A 35 12.61 -2.02 -15.52
N ASP A 36 12.66 -2.36 -14.23
CA ASP A 36 11.47 -2.45 -13.38
C ASP A 36 11.01 -1.06 -12.89
N HIS A 37 11.80 -0.01 -13.16
CA HIS A 37 11.54 1.37 -12.76
C HIS A 37 11.46 2.35 -13.96
N TRP A 38 11.31 1.83 -15.20
CA TRP A 38 11.25 2.71 -16.39
C TRP A 38 10.12 3.75 -16.31
N SER A 39 9.00 3.43 -15.65
CA SER A 39 7.88 4.35 -15.46
C SER A 39 8.26 5.58 -14.62
N VAL A 40 9.13 5.38 -13.61
CA VAL A 40 9.67 6.48 -12.78
C VAL A 40 10.59 7.37 -13.63
N LEU A 41 11.40 6.78 -14.53
CA LEU A 41 12.24 7.53 -15.47
C LEU A 41 11.41 8.34 -16.48
N VAL A 42 10.31 7.77 -16.97
CA VAL A 42 9.34 8.48 -17.82
C VAL A 42 8.71 9.65 -17.06
N LEU A 43 8.37 9.46 -15.80
CA LEU A 43 7.85 10.53 -14.93
C LEU A 43 8.89 11.64 -14.75
N ALA A 44 10.15 11.30 -14.51
CA ALA A 44 11.23 12.28 -14.42
C ALA A 44 11.34 13.11 -15.72
N GLY A 45 11.28 12.45 -16.87
CA GLY A 45 11.24 13.12 -18.19
C GLY A 45 10.02 14.03 -18.35
N ALA A 46 8.85 13.61 -17.90
CA ALA A 46 7.62 14.41 -17.93
C ALA A 46 7.75 15.68 -17.06
N VAL A 47 8.35 15.57 -15.86
CA VAL A 47 8.64 16.72 -14.99
C VAL A 47 9.54 17.73 -15.69
N VAL A 48 10.60 17.27 -16.37
CA VAL A 48 11.48 18.13 -17.16
C VAL A 48 10.72 18.79 -18.32
N ALA A 49 9.91 18.04 -19.04
CA ALA A 49 9.09 18.58 -20.14
C ALA A 49 8.14 19.67 -19.66
N VAL A 50 7.48 19.48 -18.51
CA VAL A 50 6.64 20.51 -17.88
C VAL A 50 7.46 21.76 -17.54
N ALA A 51 8.67 21.61 -17.00
CA ALA A 51 9.55 22.73 -16.68
C ALA A 51 9.97 23.54 -17.94
N VAL A 52 10.15 22.86 -19.07
CA VAL A 52 10.46 23.50 -20.36
C VAL A 52 9.26 24.29 -20.89
N VAL A 53 8.06 23.73 -20.78
CA VAL A 53 6.81 24.35 -21.28
C VAL A 53 6.30 25.45 -20.34
N TYR A 54 6.62 25.39 -19.06
CA TYR A 54 6.12 26.28 -18.01
C TYR A 54 6.13 27.78 -18.40
N PRO A 55 7.19 28.35 -18.98
CA PRO A 55 7.21 29.77 -19.35
C PRO A 55 6.22 30.17 -20.44
N ARG A 56 5.76 29.20 -21.25
CA ARG A 56 4.82 29.45 -22.34
C ARG A 56 3.36 29.47 -21.85
N LEU A 57 3.11 29.04 -20.63
CA LEU A 57 1.77 28.95 -20.08
C LEU A 57 1.26 30.34 -19.61
N PRO A 58 -0.04 30.58 -19.67
CA PRO A 58 -0.65 31.74 -19.04
C PRO A 58 -0.45 31.72 -17.52
N SER A 59 -0.45 32.87 -16.87
CA SER A 59 -0.19 33.00 -15.42
C SER A 59 -1.10 32.11 -14.56
N THR A 60 -2.34 31.87 -14.97
CA THR A 60 -3.25 30.94 -14.30
C THR A 60 -2.74 29.50 -14.38
N GLY A 61 -2.35 29.04 -15.57
CA GLY A 61 -1.79 27.69 -15.75
C GLY A 61 -0.50 27.48 -14.95
N ARG A 62 0.38 28.48 -14.91
CA ARG A 62 1.61 28.44 -14.11
C ARG A 62 1.32 28.34 -12.61
N ALA A 63 0.35 29.12 -12.11
CA ALA A 63 -0.06 29.04 -10.71
C ALA A 63 -0.65 27.65 -10.36
N LEU A 64 -1.52 27.10 -11.24
CA LEU A 64 -2.12 25.79 -11.04
C LEU A 64 -1.07 24.66 -11.01
N LEU A 65 -0.07 24.69 -11.89
CA LEU A 65 1.05 23.75 -11.84
C LEU A 65 1.80 23.82 -10.51
N GLY A 66 2.08 25.01 -9.99
CA GLY A 66 2.67 25.14 -8.66
C GLY A 66 1.81 24.46 -7.58
N PHE A 67 0.50 24.65 -7.58
CA PHE A 67 -0.41 23.98 -6.64
C PHE A 67 -0.46 22.47 -6.77
N ILE A 68 -0.16 21.90 -7.95
CA ILE A 68 -0.02 20.45 -8.14
C ILE A 68 1.32 19.95 -7.59
N PHE A 69 2.41 20.64 -7.90
CA PHE A 69 3.76 20.16 -7.53
C PHE A 69 4.11 20.34 -6.06
N VAL A 70 3.56 21.37 -5.38
CA VAL A 70 3.79 21.60 -3.94
C VAL A 70 3.43 20.38 -3.08
N PRO A 71 2.20 19.84 -3.13
CA PRO A 71 1.86 18.69 -2.29
C PRO A 71 2.60 17.42 -2.69
N LEU A 72 2.95 17.25 -3.97
CA LEU A 72 3.70 16.08 -4.43
C LEU A 72 5.14 16.09 -3.89
N ALA A 73 5.83 17.23 -4.02
CA ALA A 73 7.17 17.39 -3.46
C ALA A 73 7.16 17.33 -1.92
N GLY A 74 6.15 17.94 -1.28
CA GLY A 74 5.99 17.92 0.17
C GLY A 74 5.72 16.52 0.73
N ALA A 75 4.88 15.72 0.06
CA ALA A 75 4.64 14.33 0.44
C ALA A 75 5.90 13.47 0.28
N GLY A 76 6.63 13.62 -0.84
CA GLY A 76 7.92 12.94 -1.05
C GLY A 76 8.91 13.29 0.06
N ALA A 77 9.10 14.57 0.35
CA ALA A 77 9.99 15.04 1.42
C ALA A 77 9.61 14.45 2.78
N ALA A 78 8.31 14.47 3.14
CA ALA A 78 7.83 13.94 4.40
C ALA A 78 8.13 12.45 4.56
N MET A 79 8.03 11.67 3.49
CA MET A 79 8.34 10.24 3.51
C MET A 79 9.81 9.97 3.81
N HIS A 80 10.74 10.71 3.17
CA HIS A 80 12.18 10.58 3.44
C HIS A 80 12.56 11.04 4.84
N VAL A 81 11.96 12.14 5.34
CA VAL A 81 12.17 12.59 6.72
C VAL A 81 11.68 11.53 7.72
N MET A 82 10.54 10.90 7.45
CA MET A 82 10.03 9.83 8.30
C MET A 82 10.94 8.59 8.24
N ASP A 83 11.40 8.21 7.07
CA ASP A 83 12.30 7.06 6.92
C ASP A 83 13.63 7.29 7.64
N ALA A 84 14.28 8.42 7.40
CA ALA A 84 15.52 8.79 8.05
C ALA A 84 15.41 8.88 9.59
N ARG A 85 14.23 9.28 10.10
CA ARG A 85 13.97 9.30 11.55
C ARG A 85 13.95 7.90 12.17
N TRP A 86 13.48 6.88 11.44
CA TRP A 86 13.33 5.52 11.96
C TRP A 86 14.55 4.64 11.69
N ASN A 87 15.26 4.86 10.60
CA ASN A 87 16.29 3.98 10.06
C ASN A 87 17.67 4.65 9.92
N GLY A 88 17.77 5.95 10.19
CA GLY A 88 18.92 6.75 9.81
C GLY A 88 18.85 7.16 8.33
N ALA A 89 19.46 8.27 7.97
CA ALA A 89 19.49 8.74 6.59
C ALA A 89 20.42 7.86 5.73
N HIS A 90 19.91 7.37 4.61
CA HIS A 90 20.63 6.52 3.66
C HIS A 90 20.10 6.69 2.24
N GLY A 91 20.88 6.24 1.25
CA GLY A 91 20.45 6.16 -0.15
C GLY A 91 19.79 7.44 -0.67
N SER A 92 18.59 7.29 -1.23
CA SER A 92 17.80 8.38 -1.82
C SER A 92 17.24 9.40 -0.81
N ASP A 93 17.40 9.18 0.51
CA ASP A 93 16.99 10.18 1.50
C ASP A 93 17.72 11.52 1.30
N PHE A 94 18.99 11.47 0.88
CA PHE A 94 19.77 12.69 0.65
C PHE A 94 19.20 13.54 -0.48
N THR A 95 18.78 12.93 -1.60
CA THR A 95 18.08 13.65 -2.67
C THR A 95 16.63 13.96 -2.29
N GLY A 96 15.98 13.11 -1.49
CA GLY A 96 14.67 13.31 -0.93
C GLY A 96 14.55 14.54 -0.02
N PHE A 97 15.57 14.85 0.78
CA PHE A 97 15.60 16.08 1.58
C PHE A 97 15.61 17.35 0.72
N LEU A 98 16.14 17.30 -0.51
CA LEU A 98 16.10 18.42 -1.43
C LEU A 98 14.68 18.73 -1.93
N LEU A 99 13.72 17.82 -1.75
CA LEU A 99 12.32 18.08 -2.05
C LEU A 99 11.69 19.13 -1.11
N ILE A 100 12.27 19.36 0.09
CA ILE A 100 11.81 20.41 1.02
C ILE A 100 12.01 21.81 0.40
N PRO A 101 13.24 22.23 0.03
CA PRO A 101 13.43 23.51 -0.64
C PRO A 101 12.76 23.54 -2.02
N ALA A 102 12.62 22.41 -2.73
CA ALA A 102 11.88 22.36 -3.99
C ALA A 102 10.39 22.67 -3.79
N ALA A 103 9.75 22.11 -2.76
CA ALA A 103 8.37 22.46 -2.42
C ALA A 103 8.21 23.94 -2.10
N ALA A 104 9.13 24.54 -1.33
CA ALA A 104 9.13 25.97 -1.05
C ALA A 104 9.31 26.82 -2.33
N ALA A 105 10.16 26.38 -3.25
CA ALA A 105 10.34 27.05 -4.54
C ALA A 105 9.09 26.97 -5.44
N PHE A 106 8.36 25.83 -5.44
CA PHE A 106 7.08 25.74 -6.12
C PHE A 106 6.02 26.68 -5.51
N VAL A 107 5.96 26.80 -4.18
CA VAL A 107 5.10 27.80 -3.51
C VAL A 107 5.43 29.20 -3.99
N ALA A 108 6.71 29.58 -3.94
CA ALA A 108 7.14 30.91 -4.37
C ALA A 108 6.83 31.16 -5.85
N ALA A 109 7.07 30.20 -6.73
CA ALA A 109 6.74 30.31 -8.15
C ALA A 109 5.22 30.46 -8.38
N ALA A 110 4.38 29.68 -7.65
CA ALA A 110 2.93 29.80 -7.72
C ALA A 110 2.43 31.18 -7.28
N VAL A 111 2.96 31.69 -6.17
CA VAL A 111 2.65 33.04 -5.66
C VAL A 111 3.05 34.11 -6.69
N LEU A 112 4.27 34.05 -7.23
CA LEU A 112 4.74 35.00 -8.26
C LEU A 112 3.85 34.93 -9.52
N ALA A 113 3.43 33.73 -9.96
CA ALA A 113 2.53 33.55 -11.09
C ALA A 113 1.17 34.19 -10.82
N VAL A 114 0.66 34.07 -9.60
CA VAL A 114 -0.57 34.71 -9.17
C VAL A 114 -0.45 36.23 -9.16
N LEU A 115 0.63 36.77 -8.62
CA LEU A 115 0.88 38.21 -8.54
C LEU A 115 1.14 38.82 -9.93
N SER A 116 1.69 38.09 -10.89
CA SER A 116 1.95 38.50 -12.25
C SER A 116 0.70 38.60 -13.13
N ARG A 117 -0.48 38.27 -12.62
CA ARG A 117 -1.75 38.33 -13.38
C ARG A 117 -2.12 39.80 -13.74
N PRO A 118 -2.61 40.01 -14.97
CA PRO A 118 -3.14 41.32 -15.32
C PRO A 118 -4.26 41.73 -14.35
N ARG A 119 -4.23 42.98 -13.91
CA ARG A 119 -5.27 43.55 -13.05
C ARG A 119 -6.58 43.62 -13.84
N ALA A 120 -7.61 42.95 -13.40
CA ALA A 120 -8.95 43.08 -13.98
C ALA A 120 -9.48 44.49 -13.75
N ARG A 121 -10.23 45.03 -14.77
CA ARG A 121 -10.74 46.38 -14.78
C ARG A 121 -11.71 46.72 -13.62
N SER A 122 -12.43 45.71 -13.11
CA SER A 122 -13.41 45.90 -12.01
C SER A 122 -13.10 44.93 -10.84
N TRP A 123 -13.46 45.37 -9.63
CA TRP A 123 -13.27 44.59 -8.40
C TRP A 123 -14.04 43.26 -8.36
N PRO A 124 -15.34 43.20 -8.81
CA PRO A 124 -16.06 41.92 -8.83
C PRO A 124 -15.39 40.85 -9.70
N TRP A 125 -14.89 41.23 -10.89
CA TRP A 125 -14.15 40.32 -11.77
C TRP A 125 -12.83 39.81 -11.15
N ARG A 126 -12.19 40.63 -10.32
CA ARG A 126 -10.98 40.20 -9.59
C ARG A 126 -11.32 39.12 -8.57
N ILE A 127 -12.36 39.34 -7.76
CA ILE A 127 -12.84 38.36 -6.77
C ILE A 127 -13.29 37.07 -7.46
N GLY A 128 -14.15 37.14 -8.49
CA GLY A 128 -14.63 35.97 -9.21
C GLY A 128 -13.47 35.11 -9.75
N ARG A 129 -12.43 35.76 -10.32
CA ARG A 129 -11.25 35.05 -10.81
C ARG A 129 -10.43 34.40 -9.68
N TRP A 130 -10.30 35.05 -8.53
CA TRP A 130 -9.62 34.48 -7.37
C TRP A 130 -10.37 33.28 -6.81
N LEU A 131 -11.68 33.40 -6.64
CA LEU A 131 -12.54 32.30 -6.19
C LEU A 131 -12.47 31.11 -7.15
N LEU A 132 -12.61 31.36 -8.46
CA LEU A 132 -12.47 30.29 -9.45
C LEU A 132 -11.11 29.60 -9.38
N THR A 133 -10.02 30.37 -9.24
CA THR A 133 -8.69 29.78 -9.13
C THR A 133 -8.54 28.96 -7.85
N ALA A 134 -9.07 29.44 -6.73
CA ALA A 134 -9.04 28.70 -5.47
C ALA A 134 -9.84 27.39 -5.56
N VAL A 135 -11.05 27.46 -6.14
CA VAL A 135 -11.86 26.25 -6.38
C VAL A 135 -11.14 25.23 -7.26
N VAL A 136 -10.58 25.67 -8.39
CA VAL A 136 -9.83 24.78 -9.29
C VAL A 136 -8.60 24.20 -8.58
N ALA A 137 -7.86 25.02 -7.82
CA ALA A 137 -6.71 24.55 -7.03
C ALA A 137 -7.10 23.49 -5.99
N LEU A 138 -8.23 23.69 -5.30
CA LEU A 138 -8.75 22.71 -4.34
C LEU A 138 -9.19 21.42 -5.03
N LEU A 139 -9.83 21.50 -6.20
CA LEU A 139 -10.19 20.31 -6.97
C LEU A 139 -8.96 19.56 -7.47
N LEU A 140 -7.94 20.25 -7.95
CA LEU A 140 -6.67 19.64 -8.37
C LEU A 140 -5.96 19.00 -7.16
N LEU A 141 -5.96 19.66 -6.01
CA LEU A 141 -5.42 19.08 -4.79
C LEU A 141 -6.15 17.79 -4.41
N ALA A 142 -7.48 17.84 -4.36
CA ALA A 142 -8.30 16.72 -3.88
C ALA A 142 -8.32 15.52 -4.85
N PHE A 143 -8.37 15.76 -6.17
CA PHE A 143 -8.61 14.72 -7.18
C PHE A 143 -7.39 14.40 -8.05
N VAL A 144 -6.29 15.12 -7.92
CA VAL A 144 -5.05 14.87 -8.65
C VAL A 144 -3.89 14.68 -7.69
N SER A 145 -3.54 15.73 -6.92
CA SER A 145 -2.29 15.70 -6.13
C SER A 145 -2.35 14.71 -4.96
N LEU A 146 -3.43 14.72 -4.17
CA LEU A 146 -3.56 13.79 -3.02
C LEU A 146 -3.63 12.34 -3.46
N PRO A 147 -4.46 11.92 -4.45
CA PRO A 147 -4.47 10.53 -4.89
C PRO A 147 -3.14 10.10 -5.53
N ILE A 148 -2.42 10.97 -6.26
CA ILE A 148 -1.06 10.65 -6.72
C ILE A 148 -0.12 10.44 -5.53
N ALA A 149 -0.13 11.35 -4.54
CA ALA A 149 0.69 11.22 -3.35
C ALA A 149 0.40 9.92 -2.58
N VAL A 150 -0.87 9.52 -2.47
CA VAL A 150 -1.27 8.23 -1.91
C VAL A 150 -0.73 7.07 -2.74
N GLY A 151 -0.85 7.11 -4.07
CA GLY A 151 -0.31 6.10 -4.96
C GLY A 151 1.21 5.93 -4.79
N VAL A 152 1.95 7.03 -4.74
CA VAL A 152 3.40 7.03 -4.47
C VAL A 152 3.71 6.42 -3.11
N ALA A 153 2.99 6.84 -2.04
CA ALA A 153 3.20 6.31 -0.69
C ALA A 153 2.94 4.79 -0.60
N GLN A 154 2.01 4.27 -1.38
CA GLN A 154 1.68 2.84 -1.42
C GLN A 154 2.74 1.99 -2.14
N THR A 155 3.54 2.59 -3.01
CA THR A 155 4.60 1.92 -3.78
C THR A 155 6.01 2.21 -3.25
N ARG A 156 6.14 2.78 -2.06
CA ARG A 156 7.45 2.98 -1.42
C ARG A 156 7.76 1.92 -0.38
N LYS A 157 9.02 1.51 -0.36
CA LYS A 157 9.57 0.65 0.69
C LYS A 157 9.93 1.53 1.88
N PRO A 158 9.30 1.40 3.05
CA PRO A 158 9.90 1.89 4.26
C PRO A 158 11.12 1.03 4.53
N GLY A 159 12.33 1.58 4.45
CA GLY A 159 13.57 0.89 4.77
C GLY A 159 13.57 0.50 6.24
N ARG A 160 13.23 -0.76 6.60
CA ARG A 160 13.16 -1.19 8.00
C ARG A 160 13.92 -2.48 8.18
N SER A 161 14.99 -2.41 8.97
CA SER A 161 15.57 -3.61 9.59
C SER A 161 14.55 -4.23 10.52
N VAL A 162 14.45 -5.55 10.50
CA VAL A 162 13.54 -6.35 11.33
C VAL A 162 14.34 -7.26 12.24
N PRO A 163 14.80 -6.76 13.42
CA PRO A 163 15.64 -7.53 14.30
C PRO A 163 14.91 -8.76 14.83
N GLU A 164 15.62 -9.88 14.97
CA GLU A 164 15.07 -11.15 15.51
C GLU A 164 14.44 -10.96 16.90
N SER A 165 14.99 -10.09 17.72
CA SER A 165 14.46 -9.76 19.05
C SER A 165 13.05 -9.15 19.02
N ALA A 166 12.56 -8.71 17.86
CA ALA A 166 11.21 -8.18 17.73
C ALA A 166 10.11 -9.25 17.90
N PHE A 167 10.47 -10.54 17.82
CA PHE A 167 9.56 -11.66 18.05
C PHE A 167 10.14 -12.54 19.17
N ALA A 168 9.58 -12.40 20.38
CA ALA A 168 10.08 -13.10 21.58
C ALA A 168 9.85 -14.62 21.58
N THR A 169 8.99 -15.15 20.70
CA THR A 169 8.77 -16.59 20.55
C THR A 169 9.98 -17.22 19.85
N PRO A 170 10.55 -18.31 20.36
CA PRO A 170 11.64 -19.04 19.70
C PRO A 170 11.24 -19.42 18.26
N HIS A 171 12.04 -19.06 17.30
CA HIS A 171 11.77 -19.25 15.88
C HIS A 171 13.05 -19.48 15.07
N GLN A 172 12.90 -19.91 13.85
CA GLN A 172 13.96 -20.02 12.85
C GLN A 172 13.81 -18.85 11.86
N THR A 173 14.89 -18.14 11.59
CA THR A 173 14.94 -17.20 10.46
C THR A 173 15.04 -18.02 9.17
N VAL A 174 14.18 -17.72 8.21
CA VAL A 174 14.06 -18.47 6.95
C VAL A 174 14.01 -17.53 5.76
N THR A 175 14.47 -18.02 4.61
CA THR A 175 14.31 -17.35 3.32
C THR A 175 13.32 -18.14 2.48
N LEU A 176 12.35 -17.45 1.86
CA LEU A 176 11.40 -18.03 0.95
C LEU A 176 11.77 -17.59 -0.47
N HIS A 177 11.96 -18.55 -1.37
CA HIS A 177 12.28 -18.27 -2.76
C HIS A 177 11.01 -18.22 -3.61
N THR A 178 10.72 -17.07 -4.19
CA THR A 178 9.56 -16.91 -5.06
C THR A 178 9.84 -17.44 -6.48
N ARG A 179 8.78 -17.77 -7.22
CA ARG A 179 8.92 -18.28 -8.60
C ARG A 179 9.45 -17.24 -9.58
N ASP A 180 9.32 -15.98 -9.26
CA ASP A 180 9.83 -14.82 -10.01
C ASP A 180 11.21 -14.35 -9.51
N GLY A 181 11.88 -15.16 -8.68
CA GLY A 181 13.30 -15.03 -8.36
C GLY A 181 13.64 -14.08 -7.21
N LEU A 182 12.66 -13.72 -6.36
CA LEU A 182 12.89 -12.89 -5.17
C LEU A 182 13.11 -13.73 -3.93
N ASP A 183 13.94 -13.22 -3.02
CA ASP A 183 14.17 -13.76 -1.69
C ASP A 183 13.35 -12.98 -0.66
N LEU A 184 12.46 -13.70 0.04
CA LEU A 184 11.63 -13.12 1.10
C LEU A 184 12.13 -13.59 2.46
N SER A 185 12.27 -12.65 3.39
CA SER A 185 12.68 -12.92 4.77
C SER A 185 11.50 -13.31 5.65
N GLY A 186 11.65 -14.34 6.46
CA GLY A 186 10.57 -14.83 7.32
C GLY A 186 11.04 -15.42 8.64
N TRP A 187 10.08 -15.66 9.53
CA TRP A 187 10.24 -16.39 10.79
C TRP A 187 9.32 -17.61 10.80
N TYR A 188 9.90 -18.77 11.09
CA TYR A 188 9.17 -20.02 11.21
C TYR A 188 9.23 -20.58 12.62
N VAL A 189 8.07 -20.88 13.20
CA VAL A 189 7.93 -21.65 14.44
C VAL A 189 7.44 -23.05 14.09
N PRO A 190 8.16 -24.12 14.44
CA PRO A 190 7.75 -25.50 14.13
C PRO A 190 6.40 -25.91 14.74
N SER A 191 5.65 -26.72 14.01
CA SER A 191 4.36 -27.24 14.46
C SER A 191 4.50 -28.31 15.54
N LYS A 192 3.59 -28.27 16.52
CA LYS A 192 3.43 -29.32 17.56
C LYS A 192 2.20 -30.20 17.31
N ASN A 193 1.22 -29.72 16.53
CA ASN A 193 -0.02 -30.40 16.23
C ASN A 193 -0.15 -30.81 14.75
N ARG A 194 0.93 -30.68 13.97
CA ARG A 194 1.03 -30.97 12.53
C ARG A 194 0.23 -30.02 11.61
N ALA A 195 -0.47 -29.03 12.14
CA ALA A 195 -1.09 -27.97 11.35
C ALA A 195 -0.18 -26.73 11.32
N ALA A 196 -0.20 -25.98 10.22
CA ALA A 196 0.58 -24.73 10.09
C ALA A 196 -0.27 -23.60 9.55
N ILE A 197 0.02 -22.39 10.01
CA ILE A 197 -0.66 -21.17 9.57
C ILE A 197 0.36 -20.21 8.97
N VAL A 198 0.13 -19.81 7.72
CA VAL A 198 0.83 -18.67 7.13
C VAL A 198 0.15 -17.37 7.61
N VAL A 199 0.93 -16.45 8.18
CA VAL A 199 0.40 -15.18 8.69
C VAL A 199 0.90 -14.03 7.81
N VAL A 200 -0.02 -13.33 7.15
CA VAL A 200 0.27 -12.28 6.18
C VAL A 200 -0.08 -10.91 6.79
N HIS A 201 0.91 -10.03 6.84
CA HIS A 201 0.77 -8.68 7.43
C HIS A 201 0.00 -7.71 6.52
N GLY A 202 -0.40 -6.55 7.06
CA GLY A 202 -1.04 -5.48 6.30
C GLY A 202 -0.09 -4.71 5.37
N GLY A 203 -0.64 -4.02 4.39
CA GLY A 203 0.10 -3.39 3.29
C GLY A 203 1.19 -2.38 3.67
N GLY A 204 1.03 -1.66 4.77
CA GLY A 204 2.00 -0.67 5.25
C GLY A 204 3.04 -1.22 6.23
N GLY A 205 2.97 -2.53 6.57
CA GLY A 205 3.78 -3.17 7.61
C GLY A 205 4.82 -4.14 7.08
N ASP A 206 5.36 -4.90 8.03
CA ASP A 206 6.23 -6.05 7.84
C ASP A 206 5.81 -7.16 8.83
N ARG A 207 6.55 -8.30 8.86
CA ARG A 207 6.24 -9.45 9.73
C ARG A 207 6.06 -9.10 11.22
N ARG A 208 6.63 -7.99 11.72
CA ARG A 208 6.41 -7.51 13.10
C ARG A 208 4.95 -7.16 13.39
N GLY A 209 4.22 -6.68 12.40
CA GLY A 209 2.81 -6.29 12.54
C GLY A 209 1.89 -7.44 12.94
N SER A 210 2.25 -8.66 12.55
CA SER A 210 1.46 -9.88 12.81
C SER A 210 1.99 -10.76 13.95
N ARG A 211 3.09 -10.37 14.63
CA ARG A 211 3.73 -11.18 15.68
C ARG A 211 2.81 -11.59 16.85
N ARG A 212 1.84 -10.75 17.22
CA ARG A 212 0.88 -11.08 18.30
C ARG A 212 -0.06 -12.19 17.89
N HIS A 213 -0.53 -12.20 16.63
CA HIS A 213 -1.35 -13.26 16.05
C HIS A 213 -0.55 -14.56 15.96
N ALA A 214 0.70 -14.47 15.53
CA ALA A 214 1.61 -15.61 15.51
C ALA A 214 1.81 -16.22 16.90
N ALA A 215 2.13 -15.40 17.90
CA ALA A 215 2.29 -15.87 19.29
C ALA A 215 1.03 -16.54 19.84
N MET A 216 -0.16 -16.03 19.50
CA MET A 216 -1.44 -16.65 19.82
C MET A 216 -1.55 -18.05 19.21
N LEU A 217 -1.29 -18.23 17.93
CA LEU A 217 -1.38 -19.52 17.25
C LEU A 217 -0.36 -20.53 17.78
N VAL A 218 0.87 -20.09 18.06
CA VAL A 218 1.94 -20.92 18.62
C VAL A 218 1.56 -21.48 20.00
N ARG A 219 0.87 -20.71 20.86
CA ARG A 219 0.38 -21.21 22.17
C ARG A 219 -0.55 -22.41 22.04
N HIS A 220 -1.27 -22.52 20.90
CA HIS A 220 -2.17 -23.64 20.59
C HIS A 220 -1.51 -24.76 19.76
N GLY A 221 -0.18 -24.73 19.63
CA GLY A 221 0.59 -25.80 18.99
C GLY A 221 0.68 -25.72 17.47
N TYR A 222 0.09 -24.71 16.83
CA TYR A 222 0.23 -24.51 15.38
C TYR A 222 1.68 -24.16 15.03
N GLY A 223 2.17 -24.72 13.92
CA GLY A 223 3.32 -24.17 13.24
C GLY A 223 2.93 -22.81 12.63
N VAL A 224 3.84 -21.85 12.67
CA VAL A 224 3.52 -20.51 12.17
C VAL A 224 4.65 -19.98 11.30
N LEU A 225 4.30 -19.52 10.11
CA LEU A 225 5.20 -18.82 9.20
C LEU A 225 4.74 -17.37 9.05
N LEU A 226 5.59 -16.44 9.53
CA LEU A 226 5.47 -15.01 9.24
C LEU A 226 6.57 -14.65 8.24
N TYR A 227 6.26 -13.81 7.28
CA TYR A 227 7.26 -13.30 6.35
C TYR A 227 6.98 -11.83 6.00
N ASP A 228 7.99 -11.14 5.54
CA ASP A 228 7.82 -9.83 4.92
C ASP A 228 7.42 -10.08 3.47
N ALA A 229 6.30 -9.53 3.05
CA ALA A 229 5.92 -9.53 1.64
C ALA A 229 6.95 -8.74 0.81
N ARG A 230 7.01 -9.00 -0.49
CA ARG A 230 7.94 -8.33 -1.40
C ARG A 230 7.99 -6.82 -1.19
N GLY A 231 9.19 -6.26 -1.22
CA GLY A 231 9.44 -4.84 -0.99
C GLY A 231 9.08 -4.35 0.41
N ARG A 232 8.87 -5.23 1.41
CA ARG A 232 8.61 -4.88 2.80
C ARG A 232 9.68 -5.46 3.72
N GLY A 233 9.87 -4.85 4.89
CA GLY A 233 10.87 -5.28 5.85
C GLY A 233 12.23 -5.54 5.21
N GLU A 234 12.71 -6.78 5.30
CA GLU A 234 13.99 -7.23 4.74
C GLU A 234 13.86 -8.04 3.43
N SER A 235 12.63 -8.16 2.89
CA SER A 235 12.37 -8.88 1.63
C SER A 235 12.72 -8.05 0.41
N GLU A 236 13.16 -8.74 -0.64
CA GLU A 236 13.43 -8.16 -1.96
C GLU A 236 12.17 -7.74 -2.70
N GLY A 237 12.34 -7.06 -3.82
CA GLY A 237 11.30 -6.67 -4.77
C GLY A 237 10.69 -5.29 -4.52
N SER A 238 9.81 -4.89 -5.43
CA SER A 238 9.12 -3.59 -5.37
C SER A 238 7.94 -3.62 -4.39
N PRO A 239 7.80 -2.59 -3.56
CA PRO A 239 6.72 -2.51 -2.60
C PRO A 239 5.40 -2.10 -3.28
N ASN A 240 4.34 -2.85 -2.99
CA ASN A 240 2.97 -2.48 -3.34
C ASN A 240 2.04 -2.77 -2.15
N ALA A 241 1.61 -1.73 -1.44
CA ALA A 241 0.79 -1.88 -0.24
C ALA A 241 -0.63 -2.43 -0.52
N GLN A 242 -1.05 -2.49 -1.80
CA GLN A 242 -2.29 -3.14 -2.22
C GLN A 242 -2.14 -4.66 -2.41
N GLY A 243 -0.89 -5.18 -2.38
CA GLY A 243 -0.61 -6.60 -2.45
C GLY A 243 -0.95 -7.27 -3.79
N TRP A 244 -0.94 -6.53 -4.92
CA TRP A 244 -1.37 -7.06 -6.22
C TRP A 244 -0.54 -8.23 -6.72
N THR A 245 0.73 -8.32 -6.31
CA THR A 245 1.66 -9.39 -6.68
C THR A 245 1.97 -10.35 -5.52
N TRP A 246 1.41 -10.12 -4.32
CA TRP A 246 1.73 -10.91 -3.11
C TRP A 246 1.19 -12.34 -3.15
N GLN A 247 0.34 -12.67 -4.11
CA GLN A 247 -0.09 -14.06 -4.31
C GLN A 247 1.11 -14.99 -4.61
N THR A 248 2.12 -14.48 -5.33
CA THR A 248 3.37 -15.21 -5.58
C THR A 248 4.15 -15.45 -4.28
N ASP A 249 4.13 -14.49 -3.36
CA ASP A 249 4.77 -14.59 -2.04
C ASP A 249 4.07 -15.64 -1.17
N VAL A 250 2.72 -15.62 -1.16
CA VAL A 250 1.94 -16.66 -0.46
C VAL A 250 2.23 -18.04 -1.06
N SER A 251 2.37 -18.16 -2.38
CA SER A 251 2.73 -19.43 -3.02
C SER A 251 4.09 -19.94 -2.52
N ALA A 252 5.10 -19.06 -2.42
CA ALA A 252 6.42 -19.43 -1.87
C ALA A 252 6.32 -19.86 -0.38
N ALA A 253 5.48 -19.18 0.41
CA ALA A 253 5.22 -19.56 1.80
C ALA A 253 4.56 -20.95 1.90
N LEU A 254 3.62 -21.25 1.01
CA LEU A 254 2.99 -22.57 0.92
C LEU A 254 3.95 -23.65 0.42
N ASP A 255 4.85 -23.34 -0.53
CA ASP A 255 5.92 -24.25 -0.99
C ASP A 255 6.83 -24.61 0.20
N PHE A 256 7.26 -23.61 1.00
CA PHE A 256 8.07 -23.83 2.20
C PHE A 256 7.34 -24.71 3.22
N LEU A 257 6.10 -24.41 3.59
CA LEU A 257 5.34 -25.18 4.58
C LEU A 257 5.07 -26.62 4.13
N SER A 258 4.81 -26.82 2.84
CA SER A 258 4.54 -28.14 2.26
C SER A 258 5.74 -29.09 2.30
N GLN A 259 6.95 -28.56 2.46
CA GLN A 259 8.20 -29.33 2.54
C GLN A 259 8.60 -29.64 3.99
N ARG A 260 7.87 -29.11 5.00
CA ARG A 260 8.21 -29.30 6.40
C ARG A 260 7.75 -30.68 6.91
N LYS A 261 8.65 -31.40 7.56
CA LYS A 261 8.35 -32.74 8.15
C LYS A 261 7.37 -32.66 9.32
N ASP A 262 7.32 -31.54 10.02
CA ASP A 262 6.44 -31.25 11.14
C ASP A 262 5.05 -30.73 10.72
N VAL A 263 4.79 -30.59 9.41
CA VAL A 263 3.52 -30.09 8.87
C VAL A 263 2.86 -31.16 8.01
N ASP A 264 1.55 -31.35 8.19
CA ASP A 264 0.70 -32.11 7.28
C ASP A 264 0.20 -31.18 6.16
N GLN A 265 0.48 -31.51 4.90
CA GLN A 265 0.07 -30.72 3.74
C GLN A 265 -1.45 -30.53 3.62
N GLY A 266 -2.23 -31.43 4.24
CA GLY A 266 -3.68 -31.32 4.36
C GLY A 266 -4.15 -30.32 5.43
N ARG A 267 -3.24 -29.77 6.25
CA ARG A 267 -3.54 -28.93 7.43
C ARG A 267 -2.80 -27.60 7.42
N ILE A 268 -2.79 -26.94 6.26
CA ILE A 268 -2.20 -25.59 6.09
C ILE A 268 -3.31 -24.58 5.98
N GLY A 269 -3.34 -23.62 6.91
CA GLY A 269 -4.27 -22.48 6.92
C GLY A 269 -3.57 -21.14 6.73
N GLY A 270 -4.35 -20.07 6.62
CA GLY A 270 -3.85 -18.71 6.52
C GLY A 270 -4.60 -17.74 7.43
N LEU A 271 -3.87 -16.78 8.03
CA LEU A 271 -4.43 -15.64 8.73
C LEU A 271 -3.85 -14.36 8.15
N GLY A 272 -4.71 -13.53 7.56
CA GLY A 272 -4.32 -12.27 6.92
C GLY A 272 -4.90 -11.06 7.63
N LEU A 273 -4.09 -9.99 7.69
CA LEU A 273 -4.47 -8.71 8.28
C LEU A 273 -4.54 -7.63 7.20
N SER A 274 -5.66 -6.92 7.09
CA SER A 274 -5.83 -5.84 6.11
C SER A 274 -5.54 -6.32 4.68
N THR A 275 -4.60 -5.72 3.96
CA THR A 275 -4.13 -6.19 2.65
C THR A 275 -3.75 -7.68 2.66
N GLY A 276 -3.15 -8.18 3.75
CA GLY A 276 -2.86 -9.61 3.91
C GLY A 276 -4.13 -10.48 3.88
N ALA A 277 -5.26 -9.97 4.37
CA ALA A 277 -6.55 -10.65 4.27
C ALA A 277 -7.05 -10.70 2.81
N ASP A 278 -6.91 -9.60 2.07
CA ASP A 278 -7.28 -9.54 0.66
C ASP A 278 -6.44 -10.49 -0.20
N VAL A 279 -5.15 -10.58 0.08
CA VAL A 279 -4.22 -11.51 -0.58
C VAL A 279 -4.52 -12.97 -0.23
N LEU A 280 -4.85 -13.27 1.03
CA LEU A 280 -5.25 -14.63 1.43
C LEU A 280 -6.63 -15.02 0.91
N LEU A 281 -7.54 -14.08 0.70
CA LEU A 281 -8.80 -14.34 -0.01
C LEU A 281 -8.51 -14.80 -1.45
N GLU A 282 -7.60 -14.13 -2.15
CA GLU A 282 -7.17 -14.52 -3.50
C GLU A 282 -6.44 -15.86 -3.52
N ALA A 283 -5.45 -16.04 -2.64
CA ALA A 283 -4.71 -17.29 -2.53
C ALA A 283 -5.64 -18.46 -2.14
N GLY A 284 -6.54 -18.25 -1.19
CA GLY A 284 -7.54 -19.24 -0.80
C GLY A 284 -8.46 -19.67 -1.94
N ALA A 285 -8.86 -18.75 -2.78
CA ALA A 285 -9.69 -19.02 -3.95
C ALA A 285 -8.94 -19.78 -5.06
N ASN A 286 -7.61 -19.59 -5.18
CA ASN A 286 -6.82 -20.07 -6.31
C ASN A 286 -5.87 -21.23 -5.98
N ASP A 287 -5.43 -21.38 -4.72
CA ASP A 287 -4.46 -22.40 -4.32
C ASP A 287 -5.11 -23.50 -3.46
N PRO A 288 -5.14 -24.75 -3.90
CA PRO A 288 -5.75 -25.85 -3.17
C PRO A 288 -4.96 -26.29 -1.91
N ARG A 289 -3.70 -25.88 -1.77
CA ARG A 289 -2.87 -26.19 -0.58
C ARG A 289 -3.35 -25.43 0.65
N LEU A 290 -3.92 -24.24 0.47
CA LEU A 290 -4.51 -23.46 1.55
C LEU A 290 -5.91 -23.99 1.87
N LYS A 291 -6.09 -24.59 3.06
CA LYS A 291 -7.31 -25.32 3.42
C LYS A 291 -8.35 -24.47 4.14
N ALA A 292 -7.93 -23.49 4.91
CA ALA A 292 -8.80 -22.60 5.67
C ALA A 292 -8.19 -21.21 5.78
N VAL A 293 -9.01 -20.15 5.81
CA VAL A 293 -8.52 -18.76 5.89
C VAL A 293 -9.28 -17.93 6.92
N VAL A 294 -8.54 -17.16 7.70
CA VAL A 294 -9.06 -16.07 8.54
C VAL A 294 -8.67 -14.75 7.88
N LEU A 295 -9.66 -13.92 7.59
CA LEU A 295 -9.56 -12.69 6.81
C LEU A 295 -9.94 -11.51 7.70
N ASP A 296 -8.97 -10.90 8.37
CA ASP A 296 -9.19 -9.83 9.35
C ASP A 296 -8.95 -8.45 8.71
N GLY A 297 -10.03 -7.68 8.58
CA GLY A 297 -9.98 -6.31 8.07
C GLY A 297 -9.85 -6.22 6.54
N SER A 298 -10.45 -7.15 5.78
CA SER A 298 -10.50 -7.04 4.31
C SER A 298 -11.15 -5.74 3.86
N THR A 299 -10.56 -5.11 2.83
CA THR A 299 -11.02 -3.83 2.28
C THR A 299 -11.21 -3.91 0.76
N SER A 300 -10.94 -2.84 0.03
CA SER A 300 -10.91 -2.79 -1.44
C SER A 300 -9.48 -2.53 -1.88
N ARG A 301 -8.97 -3.29 -2.84
CA ARG A 301 -7.61 -3.12 -3.36
C ARG A 301 -7.55 -2.70 -4.83
N SER A 302 -8.72 -2.47 -5.45
CA SER A 302 -8.81 -2.09 -6.86
C SER A 302 -10.02 -1.21 -7.15
N LEU A 303 -9.98 -0.51 -8.29
CA LEU A 303 -11.14 0.25 -8.77
C LEU A 303 -12.32 -0.67 -9.10
N ALA A 304 -12.07 -1.91 -9.50
CA ALA A 304 -13.10 -2.90 -9.74
C ALA A 304 -13.82 -3.30 -8.44
N ASP A 305 -13.08 -3.44 -7.32
CA ASP A 305 -13.68 -3.67 -6.00
C ASP A 305 -14.57 -2.51 -5.59
N VAL A 306 -14.05 -1.27 -5.66
CA VAL A 306 -14.82 -0.06 -5.33
C VAL A 306 -16.14 0.01 -6.13
N ARG A 307 -16.09 -0.24 -7.44
CA ARG A 307 -17.30 -0.23 -8.29
C ARG A 307 -18.31 -1.32 -7.91
N ARG A 308 -17.83 -2.49 -7.46
CA ARG A 308 -18.70 -3.61 -7.04
C ARG A 308 -19.35 -3.40 -5.69
N LEU A 309 -18.83 -2.54 -4.84
CA LEU A 309 -19.46 -2.19 -3.57
C LEU A 309 -20.80 -1.47 -3.75
N LYS A 310 -20.98 -0.67 -4.82
CA LYS A 310 -22.24 0.02 -5.17
C LYS A 310 -22.82 0.85 -4.02
N THR A 311 -21.98 1.42 -3.16
CA THR A 311 -22.40 2.37 -2.12
C THR A 311 -22.22 3.80 -2.62
N SER A 312 -22.94 4.76 -2.07
CA SER A 312 -22.79 6.20 -2.41
C SER A 312 -21.34 6.66 -2.23
N ASP A 313 -20.75 6.31 -1.11
CA ASP A 313 -19.37 6.70 -0.76
C ASP A 313 -18.34 6.08 -1.70
N ALA A 314 -18.54 4.80 -2.09
CA ALA A 314 -17.69 4.13 -3.07
C ALA A 314 -17.80 4.82 -4.43
N ILE A 315 -19.02 5.16 -4.88
CA ILE A 315 -19.25 5.80 -6.19
C ILE A 315 -18.64 7.21 -6.22
N SER A 316 -18.85 8.01 -5.18
CA SER A 316 -18.29 9.37 -5.10
C SER A 316 -16.76 9.38 -5.03
N GLY A 317 -16.16 8.33 -4.46
CA GLY A 317 -14.72 8.15 -4.39
C GLY A 317 -14.05 7.66 -5.69
N ILE A 318 -14.82 7.23 -6.72
CA ILE A 318 -14.26 6.66 -7.96
C ILE A 318 -13.19 7.57 -8.61
N PRO A 319 -13.39 8.89 -8.79
CA PRO A 319 -12.38 9.73 -9.43
C PRO A 319 -11.05 9.75 -8.64
N TYR A 320 -11.13 9.83 -7.33
CA TYR A 320 -9.97 9.78 -6.43
C TYR A 320 -9.22 8.44 -6.57
N TRP A 321 -9.93 7.33 -6.41
CA TRP A 321 -9.34 5.99 -6.46
C TRP A 321 -8.84 5.62 -7.85
N ALA A 322 -9.46 6.13 -8.92
CA ALA A 322 -8.97 5.91 -10.29
C ALA A 322 -7.57 6.52 -10.47
N VAL A 323 -7.33 7.72 -9.95
CA VAL A 323 -6.01 8.35 -10.01
C VAL A 323 -5.03 7.63 -9.10
N ALA A 324 -5.40 7.29 -7.86
CA ALA A 324 -4.53 6.60 -6.91
C ALA A 324 -4.10 5.22 -7.43
N TYR A 325 -5.04 4.37 -7.84
CA TYR A 325 -4.72 3.04 -8.38
C TYR A 325 -4.01 3.12 -9.74
N GLY A 326 -4.34 4.10 -10.57
CA GLY A 326 -3.60 4.36 -11.81
C GLY A 326 -2.14 4.74 -11.55
N THR A 327 -1.88 5.52 -10.50
CA THR A 327 -0.52 5.86 -10.06
C THR A 327 0.23 4.63 -9.56
N ILE A 328 -0.42 3.79 -8.73
CA ILE A 328 0.18 2.53 -8.25
C ILE A 328 0.52 1.64 -9.45
N ALA A 329 -0.43 1.43 -10.38
CA ALA A 329 -0.21 0.60 -11.57
C ALA A 329 0.96 1.10 -12.43
N ALA A 330 1.09 2.42 -12.58
CA ALA A 330 2.16 3.02 -13.36
C ALA A 330 3.54 2.86 -12.69
N LEU A 331 3.61 2.99 -11.36
CA LEU A 331 4.87 2.93 -10.62
C LEU A 331 5.33 1.49 -10.34
N ASP A 332 4.41 0.61 -9.97
CA ASP A 332 4.69 -0.81 -9.67
C ASP A 332 4.65 -1.71 -10.91
N GLN A 333 4.20 -1.19 -12.05
CA GLN A 333 4.06 -1.92 -13.33
C GLN A 333 3.26 -3.22 -13.20
N SER A 334 2.35 -3.27 -12.23
CA SER A 334 1.46 -4.38 -11.98
C SER A 334 -0.01 -3.95 -12.05
N LEU A 335 -0.89 -4.91 -12.20
CA LEU A 335 -2.34 -4.68 -12.20
C LEU A 335 -2.99 -5.51 -11.11
N PRO A 336 -4.12 -5.04 -10.54
CA PRO A 336 -4.88 -5.82 -9.59
C PRO A 336 -5.42 -7.10 -10.25
N GLY A 337 -5.48 -8.18 -9.48
CA GLY A 337 -6.12 -9.42 -9.91
C GLY A 337 -7.65 -9.32 -9.97
N GLU A 338 -8.30 -10.49 -9.92
CA GLU A 338 -9.76 -10.58 -9.89
C GLU A 338 -10.36 -9.76 -8.72
N PRO A 339 -11.57 -9.18 -8.90
CA PRO A 339 -12.27 -8.47 -7.82
C PRO A 339 -12.54 -9.38 -6.62
N LEU A 340 -12.35 -8.84 -5.41
CA LEU A 340 -12.47 -9.60 -4.15
C LEU A 340 -13.87 -10.22 -3.95
N VAL A 341 -14.93 -9.58 -4.43
CA VAL A 341 -16.30 -10.16 -4.41
C VAL A 341 -16.40 -11.44 -5.24
N ASP A 342 -15.71 -11.50 -6.38
CA ASP A 342 -15.72 -12.68 -7.25
C ASP A 342 -14.83 -13.77 -6.65
N LEU A 343 -13.69 -13.41 -6.09
CA LEU A 343 -12.80 -14.31 -5.35
C LEU A 343 -13.50 -14.88 -4.11
N ALA A 344 -14.29 -14.10 -3.36
CA ALA A 344 -15.08 -14.58 -2.25
C ALA A 344 -16.09 -15.66 -2.68
N ARG A 345 -16.71 -15.50 -3.85
CA ARG A 345 -17.61 -16.52 -4.43
C ARG A 345 -16.84 -17.79 -4.82
N LYS A 346 -15.65 -17.62 -5.40
CA LYS A 346 -14.78 -18.73 -5.82
C LYS A 346 -14.15 -19.48 -4.64
N LEU A 347 -13.95 -18.82 -3.50
CA LEU A 347 -13.41 -19.41 -2.28
C LEU A 347 -14.30 -20.51 -1.72
N ALA A 348 -15.63 -20.42 -1.87
CA ALA A 348 -16.56 -21.43 -1.41
C ALA A 348 -16.34 -22.77 -2.14
N PRO A 349 -16.45 -23.92 -1.44
CA PRO A 349 -16.87 -24.12 -0.03
C PRO A 349 -15.71 -24.14 0.98
N LYS A 350 -14.50 -23.71 0.62
CA LYS A 350 -13.32 -23.75 1.50
C LYS A 350 -13.60 -22.93 2.78
N PRO A 351 -13.32 -23.46 3.99
CA PRO A 351 -13.57 -22.75 5.25
C PRO A 351 -12.96 -21.34 5.28
N ALA A 352 -13.78 -20.35 5.62
CA ALA A 352 -13.38 -18.96 5.74
C ALA A 352 -14.05 -18.29 6.94
N LEU A 353 -13.30 -17.46 7.66
CA LEU A 353 -13.79 -16.57 8.70
C LEU A 353 -13.44 -15.12 8.33
N PHE A 354 -14.44 -14.32 8.04
CA PHE A 354 -14.29 -12.88 7.81
C PHE A 354 -14.42 -12.14 9.15
N ILE A 355 -13.45 -11.30 9.49
CA ILE A 355 -13.49 -10.45 10.68
C ILE A 355 -13.52 -9.01 10.20
N ALA A 356 -14.47 -8.23 10.70
CA ALA A 356 -14.62 -6.82 10.34
C ALA A 356 -14.70 -5.93 11.58
N SER A 357 -13.84 -4.93 11.64
CA SER A 357 -13.89 -3.85 12.61
C SER A 357 -14.99 -2.83 12.27
N ASN A 358 -15.12 -1.75 13.06
CA ASN A 358 -16.05 -0.68 12.76
C ASN A 358 -15.44 0.45 11.90
N GLU A 359 -14.20 0.30 11.47
CA GLU A 359 -13.46 1.32 10.72
C GLU A 359 -13.39 1.02 9.21
N LEU A 360 -12.94 1.99 8.42
CA LEU A 360 -12.62 1.89 6.99
C LEU A 360 -13.73 1.31 6.10
N GLY A 361 -14.99 1.35 6.55
CA GLY A 361 -16.11 0.76 5.81
C GLY A 361 -16.15 -0.78 5.82
N GLU A 362 -15.29 -1.44 6.60
CA GLU A 362 -15.19 -2.89 6.70
C GLU A 362 -16.54 -3.61 6.94
N PRO A 363 -17.47 -3.11 7.80
CA PRO A 363 -18.74 -3.79 8.02
C PRO A 363 -19.58 -3.91 6.75
N VAL A 364 -19.48 -2.95 5.85
CA VAL A 364 -20.19 -2.96 4.56
C VAL A 364 -19.50 -3.89 3.58
N VAL A 365 -18.19 -3.77 3.47
CA VAL A 365 -17.34 -4.52 2.54
C VAL A 365 -17.39 -6.01 2.86
N ASN A 366 -17.07 -6.39 4.11
CA ASN A 366 -17.02 -7.81 4.52
C ASN A 366 -18.40 -8.47 4.53
N ARG A 367 -19.49 -7.72 4.75
CA ARG A 367 -20.85 -8.26 4.56
C ARG A 367 -21.09 -8.68 3.11
N LYS A 368 -20.59 -7.91 2.13
CA LYS A 368 -20.69 -8.27 0.71
C LYS A 368 -19.84 -9.48 0.37
N TYR A 369 -18.63 -9.58 0.94
CA TYR A 369 -17.76 -10.74 0.74
C TYR A 369 -18.40 -12.01 1.34
N ALA A 370 -18.86 -11.96 2.58
CA ALA A 370 -19.54 -13.10 3.23
C ALA A 370 -20.83 -13.50 2.50
N ALA A 371 -21.58 -12.54 1.97
CA ALA A 371 -22.74 -12.82 1.14
C ALA A 371 -22.37 -13.47 -0.20
N ALA A 372 -21.31 -13.00 -0.87
CA ALA A 372 -20.80 -13.59 -2.10
C ALA A 372 -20.23 -14.99 -1.89
N TYR A 373 -19.58 -15.22 -0.74
CA TYR A 373 -19.12 -16.52 -0.27
C TYR A 373 -20.29 -17.50 0.01
N GLY A 374 -21.51 -17.02 0.14
CA GLY A 374 -22.69 -17.82 0.36
C GLY A 374 -22.97 -18.19 1.82
N ASN A 375 -22.17 -17.73 2.78
CA ASN A 375 -22.40 -17.96 4.20
C ASN A 375 -22.23 -16.67 5.03
N PRO A 376 -23.31 -15.90 5.25
CA PRO A 376 -23.26 -14.68 6.07
C PRO A 376 -22.79 -14.90 7.53
N ARG A 377 -22.92 -16.15 8.06
CA ARG A 377 -22.45 -16.51 9.41
C ARG A 377 -20.93 -16.63 9.50
N ALA A 378 -20.23 -16.69 8.36
CA ALA A 378 -18.77 -16.62 8.30
C ALA A 378 -18.22 -15.21 8.66
N LEU A 379 -19.07 -14.20 8.81
CA LEU A 379 -18.69 -12.86 9.23
C LEU A 379 -18.85 -12.68 10.74
N TRP A 380 -17.75 -12.33 11.39
CA TRP A 380 -17.74 -11.80 12.74
C TRP A 380 -17.41 -10.29 12.72
N ARG A 381 -18.31 -9.51 13.31
CA ARG A 381 -18.08 -8.08 13.51
C ARG A 381 -17.54 -7.87 14.93
N VAL A 382 -16.39 -7.23 15.04
CA VAL A 382 -15.73 -6.90 16.30
C VAL A 382 -15.77 -5.40 16.51
N ASP A 383 -16.10 -4.99 17.73
CA ASP A 383 -16.08 -3.57 18.14
C ASP A 383 -14.65 -3.16 18.51
N ALA A 384 -13.86 -2.92 17.48
CA ALA A 384 -12.43 -2.61 17.58
C ALA A 384 -12.00 -1.70 16.43
N GLY A 385 -10.81 -1.11 16.55
CA GLY A 385 -10.15 -0.44 15.44
C GLY A 385 -9.68 -1.45 14.38
N HIS A 386 -9.30 -0.95 13.20
CA HIS A 386 -8.84 -1.76 12.06
C HIS A 386 -7.74 -2.74 12.47
N THR A 387 -7.99 -4.04 12.28
CA THR A 387 -7.11 -5.18 12.68
C THR A 387 -6.70 -5.20 14.16
N ARG A 388 -7.41 -4.49 15.03
CA ARG A 388 -7.12 -4.42 16.46
C ARG A 388 -7.93 -5.38 17.32
N GLY A 389 -8.73 -6.26 16.71
CA GLY A 389 -9.59 -7.22 17.41
C GLY A 389 -8.84 -8.05 18.45
N LEU A 390 -7.65 -8.58 18.13
CA LEU A 390 -6.80 -9.33 19.09
C LEU A 390 -6.27 -8.43 20.23
N THR A 391 -6.10 -7.16 20.00
CA THR A 391 -5.58 -6.23 21.01
C THR A 391 -6.67 -5.76 21.96
N GLU A 392 -7.86 -5.48 21.47
CA GLU A 392 -8.96 -4.89 22.21
C GLU A 392 -9.90 -5.94 22.81
N HIS A 393 -10.03 -7.12 22.15
CA HIS A 393 -10.84 -8.26 22.62
C HIS A 393 -10.06 -9.58 22.60
N PRO A 394 -8.91 -9.68 23.32
CA PRO A 394 -7.97 -10.77 23.15
C PRO A 394 -8.58 -12.16 23.37
N GLN A 395 -9.35 -12.34 24.43
CA GLN A 395 -9.94 -13.65 24.78
C GLN A 395 -10.98 -14.11 23.75
N GLU A 396 -11.84 -13.21 23.27
CA GLU A 396 -12.87 -13.56 22.30
C GLU A 396 -12.25 -13.82 20.95
N TYR A 397 -11.30 -13.00 20.53
CA TYR A 397 -10.59 -13.16 19.26
C TYR A 397 -9.85 -14.52 19.22
N GLU A 398 -9.04 -14.80 20.23
CA GLU A 398 -8.30 -16.05 20.36
C GLU A 398 -9.26 -17.25 20.32
N ARG A 399 -10.31 -17.24 21.16
CA ARG A 399 -11.29 -18.34 21.19
C ARG A 399 -11.95 -18.59 19.83
N ARG A 400 -12.33 -17.54 19.08
CA ARG A 400 -12.99 -17.67 17.78
C ARG A 400 -12.05 -18.17 16.69
N VAL A 401 -10.86 -17.59 16.59
CA VAL A 401 -9.86 -17.95 15.58
C VAL A 401 -9.32 -19.37 15.80
N ILE A 402 -9.02 -19.72 17.04
CA ILE A 402 -8.54 -21.08 17.37
C ILE A 402 -9.62 -22.11 17.10
N ARG A 403 -10.85 -21.90 17.59
CA ARG A 403 -11.96 -22.81 17.29
C ARG A 403 -12.21 -22.98 15.78
N PHE A 404 -12.06 -21.90 15.03
CA PHE A 404 -12.19 -21.97 13.57
C PHE A 404 -11.14 -22.89 12.95
N PHE A 405 -9.85 -22.70 13.30
CA PHE A 405 -8.79 -23.54 12.76
C PHE A 405 -8.86 -24.99 13.27
N ASP A 406 -9.19 -25.23 14.54
CA ASP A 406 -9.35 -26.57 15.10
C ASP A 406 -10.44 -27.38 14.38
N ASN A 407 -11.50 -26.71 13.89
CA ASN A 407 -12.60 -27.35 13.16
C ASN A 407 -12.32 -27.47 11.64
N SER A 408 -11.31 -26.79 11.11
CA SER A 408 -11.09 -26.64 9.66
C SER A 408 -9.80 -27.30 9.17
N LEU A 409 -8.86 -27.59 10.07
CA LEU A 409 -7.55 -28.19 9.84
C LEU A 409 -7.38 -29.47 10.68
#